data_06fc96e2d9394c32963d16ad1056c79f
#
_entry.id   06fc96e2d9394c32963d16ad1056c79f
#
_cell.length_a   1.000
_cell.length_b   1.000
_cell.length_c   1.000
_cell.angle_alpha   90.00
_cell.angle_beta   90.00
_cell.angle_gamma   90.00
#
_symmetry.space_group_name_H-M   'P 1'
#
loop_
_entity.id
_entity.type
_entity.pdbx_description
1 polymer ?
#
loop_
_entity_poly.entity_id
_entity_poly.type
_entity_poly.pdbx_seq_one_letter_code
_entity_poly.pdbx_strand_id
1 'polypeptide(L)'
;HGLHILRNESDIQVLRNVIDLLGAIKYWSFAECGAWEEQNEVSRLSSIGIILAGLFKIQSYVKVPFELLQKGLSVFMEMFPNETTTRQYDLAQLFLIYPMNLLTGTQKQIILNNIEKNLLRENGVIRYLDDIYYNVNGEAEWSFGFAYLGIIYYQLGDREKAAYYYHKIIANSKDYNIPELYYSGTNTPNDNTPLGWSLALTIELAYLLNK
;
A
#
# COMPACT_ATOMS: atom_id res chain seq x y z
N HIS A 1 -14.48 -6.90 -14.91
CA HIS A 1 -15.87 -6.68 -14.54
C HIS A 1 -15.92 -5.57 -13.50
N GLY A 2 -16.23 -4.32 -13.93
CA GLY A 2 -16.40 -3.20 -13.03
C GLY A 2 -17.65 -3.41 -12.17
N LEU A 3 -17.51 -3.37 -10.85
CA LEU A 3 -18.65 -3.25 -9.98
C LEU A 3 -19.29 -1.89 -10.25
N HIS A 4 -20.55 -1.87 -10.69
CA HIS A 4 -21.32 -0.63 -10.85
C HIS A 4 -21.74 -0.15 -9.45
N ILE A 5 -20.81 0.49 -8.73
CA ILE A 5 -21.02 0.98 -7.37
C ILE A 5 -21.88 2.25 -7.39
N LEU A 6 -21.68 3.11 -8.39
CA LEU A 6 -22.48 4.32 -8.56
C LEU A 6 -23.84 3.98 -9.17
N ARG A 7 -24.90 4.19 -8.42
CA ARG A 7 -26.27 3.76 -8.75
C ARG A 7 -27.18 4.92 -9.18
N ASN A 8 -26.95 6.10 -8.63
CA ASN A 8 -27.81 7.26 -8.82
C ASN A 8 -27.10 8.57 -8.46
N GLU A 9 -27.81 9.70 -8.61
CA GLU A 9 -27.27 11.05 -8.34
C GLU A 9 -26.86 11.24 -6.87
N SER A 10 -27.45 10.52 -5.93
CA SER A 10 -27.05 10.60 -4.52
C SER A 10 -25.62 10.08 -4.32
N ASP A 11 -25.24 8.98 -5.00
CA ASP A 11 -23.87 8.46 -4.96
C ASP A 11 -22.87 9.47 -5.59
N ILE A 12 -23.29 10.13 -6.69
CA ILE A 12 -22.53 11.20 -7.33
C ILE A 12 -22.33 12.39 -6.39
N GLN A 13 -23.37 12.76 -5.63
CA GLN A 13 -23.29 13.86 -4.65
C GLN A 13 -22.29 13.53 -3.53
N VAL A 14 -22.21 12.27 -3.10
CA VAL A 14 -21.17 11.84 -2.12
C VAL A 14 -19.76 12.10 -2.69
N LEU A 15 -19.51 11.77 -3.97
CA LEU A 15 -18.21 12.05 -4.59
C LEU A 15 -17.90 13.55 -4.62
N ARG A 16 -18.88 14.41 -4.93
CA ARG A 16 -18.69 15.87 -4.89
C ARG A 16 -18.32 16.36 -3.49
N ASN A 17 -19.04 15.88 -2.47
CA ASN A 17 -18.76 16.24 -1.08
C ASN A 17 -17.37 15.79 -0.64
N VAL A 18 -16.90 14.62 -1.07
CA VAL A 18 -15.53 14.14 -0.80
C VAL A 18 -14.49 15.04 -1.49
N ILE A 19 -14.73 15.44 -2.76
CA ILE A 19 -13.83 16.36 -3.47
C ILE A 19 -13.73 17.70 -2.75
N ASP A 20 -14.87 18.26 -2.32
CA ASP A 20 -14.92 19.52 -1.57
C ASP A 20 -14.19 19.42 -0.23
N LEU A 21 -14.38 18.32 0.50
CA LEU A 21 -13.65 18.04 1.75
C LEU A 21 -12.14 17.97 1.51
N LEU A 22 -11.69 17.20 0.51
CA LEU A 22 -10.26 17.07 0.19
C LEU A 22 -9.62 18.41 -0.17
N GLY A 23 -10.37 19.30 -0.86
CA GLY A 23 -9.96 20.66 -1.13
C GLY A 23 -9.88 21.51 0.14
N ALA A 24 -10.90 21.44 0.99
CA ALA A 24 -10.98 22.21 2.21
C ALA A 24 -9.85 21.89 3.20
N ILE A 25 -9.53 20.61 3.38
CA ILE A 25 -8.44 20.15 4.25
C ILE A 25 -7.06 20.31 3.62
N LYS A 26 -6.97 20.64 2.32
CA LYS A 26 -5.71 20.69 1.56
C LYS A 26 -4.94 19.38 1.66
N TYR A 27 -5.56 18.27 1.19
CA TYR A 27 -5.05 16.90 1.37
C TYR A 27 -3.55 16.72 1.04
N TRP A 28 -2.99 17.54 0.16
CA TRP A 28 -1.58 17.51 -0.24
C TRP A 28 -0.60 17.99 0.83
N SER A 29 -1.10 18.58 1.91
CA SER A 29 -0.31 19.05 3.06
C SER A 29 -0.97 18.72 4.39
N PHE A 30 -2.01 17.90 4.37
CA PHE A 30 -2.74 17.50 5.57
C PHE A 30 -1.92 16.48 6.36
N ALA A 31 -1.68 16.76 7.63
CA ALA A 31 -1.06 15.83 8.55
C ALA A 31 -2.09 14.76 8.97
N GLU A 32 -1.75 13.50 8.77
CA GLU A 32 -2.67 12.37 8.97
C GLU A 32 -1.95 11.13 9.54
N CYS A 33 -2.69 10.15 10.02
CA CYS A 33 -2.14 8.98 10.70
C CYS A 33 -1.61 7.87 9.76
N GLY A 34 -1.81 8.00 8.45
CA GLY A 34 -1.34 7.02 7.45
C GLY A 34 -1.98 5.64 7.55
N ALA A 35 -1.43 4.73 6.79
CA ALA A 35 -1.88 3.34 6.74
C ALA A 35 -1.64 2.58 8.06
N TRP A 36 -0.76 3.10 8.91
CA TRP A 36 -0.35 2.43 10.16
C TRP A 36 -0.98 3.04 11.41
N GLU A 37 -1.91 3.99 11.25
CA GLU A 37 -2.62 4.66 12.34
C GLU A 37 -1.68 5.31 13.37
N GLU A 38 -0.58 5.89 12.87
CA GLU A 38 0.42 6.58 13.69
C GLU A 38 -0.05 7.98 14.10
N GLN A 39 0.74 8.67 14.92
CA GLN A 39 0.46 10.07 15.24
C GLN A 39 0.47 10.93 13.97
N ASN A 40 -0.50 11.84 13.87
CA ASN A 40 -0.76 12.65 12.67
C ASN A 40 0.06 13.93 12.66
N GLU A 41 1.40 13.80 12.60
CA GLU A 41 2.30 14.97 12.63
C GLU A 41 2.74 15.43 11.24
N VAL A 42 2.59 14.60 10.22
CA VAL A 42 3.11 14.86 8.87
C VAL A 42 2.16 14.35 7.78
N SER A 43 2.27 14.93 6.58
CA SER A 43 1.69 14.35 5.38
C SER A 43 2.58 13.22 4.84
N ARG A 44 1.97 12.22 4.19
CA ARG A 44 2.64 11.03 3.68
C ARG A 44 2.47 10.87 2.17
N LEU A 45 3.54 10.46 1.49
CA LEU A 45 3.53 10.22 0.05
C LEU A 45 2.46 9.20 -0.35
N SER A 46 2.37 8.09 0.38
CA SER A 46 1.39 7.03 0.12
C SER A 46 -0.04 7.55 0.20
N SER A 47 -0.38 8.32 1.24
CA SER A 47 -1.72 8.89 1.41
C SER A 47 -2.06 9.91 0.32
N ILE A 48 -1.15 10.83 0.01
CA ILE A 48 -1.34 11.78 -1.10
C ILE A 48 -1.54 11.03 -2.42
N GLY A 49 -0.72 10.01 -2.68
CA GLY A 49 -0.80 9.22 -3.90
C GLY A 49 -2.09 8.41 -4.02
N ILE A 50 -2.59 7.81 -2.93
CA ILE A 50 -3.88 7.11 -2.91
C ILE A 50 -5.02 8.08 -3.24
N ILE A 51 -5.02 9.27 -2.65
CA ILE A 51 -6.03 10.30 -2.94
C ILE A 51 -5.94 10.74 -4.40
N LEU A 52 -4.75 11.00 -4.93
CA LEU A 52 -4.54 11.35 -6.35
C LEU A 52 -5.08 10.26 -7.27
N ALA A 53 -4.76 8.99 -7.01
CA ALA A 53 -5.26 7.87 -7.81
C ALA A 53 -6.79 7.81 -7.80
N GLY A 54 -7.41 8.01 -6.64
CA GLY A 54 -8.86 8.12 -6.49
C GLY A 54 -9.44 9.29 -7.30
N LEU A 55 -8.87 10.49 -7.17
CA LEU A 55 -9.30 11.69 -7.90
C LEU A 55 -9.18 11.50 -9.42
N PHE A 56 -8.08 10.92 -9.92
CA PHE A 56 -7.94 10.57 -11.33
C PHE A 56 -8.99 9.58 -11.81
N LYS A 57 -9.32 8.60 -10.98
CA LYS A 57 -10.31 7.57 -11.34
C LYS A 57 -11.72 8.12 -11.43
N ILE A 58 -12.11 9.03 -10.54
CA ILE A 58 -13.49 9.55 -10.49
C ILE A 58 -13.75 10.66 -11.50
N GLN A 59 -12.75 11.21 -12.21
CA GLN A 59 -12.94 12.24 -13.23
C GLN A 59 -13.92 11.83 -14.34
N SER A 60 -14.08 10.55 -14.60
CA SER A 60 -15.06 10.04 -15.57
C SER A 60 -16.51 10.14 -15.10
N TYR A 61 -16.74 10.43 -13.83
CA TYR A 61 -18.09 10.50 -13.23
C TYR A 61 -18.44 11.90 -12.72
N VAL A 62 -17.44 12.64 -12.21
CA VAL A 62 -17.62 13.97 -11.63
C VAL A 62 -16.48 14.89 -12.06
N LYS A 63 -16.77 16.18 -12.14
CA LYS A 63 -15.73 17.18 -12.40
C LYS A 63 -14.84 17.32 -11.16
N VAL A 64 -13.56 17.00 -11.29
CA VAL A 64 -12.52 17.29 -10.29
C VAL A 64 -11.83 18.61 -10.64
N PRO A 65 -11.73 19.60 -9.73
CA PRO A 65 -11.01 20.84 -9.98
C PRO A 65 -9.55 20.58 -10.36
N PHE A 66 -9.09 21.18 -11.45
CA PHE A 66 -7.72 21.00 -11.94
C PHE A 66 -6.67 21.41 -10.91
N GLU A 67 -6.92 22.50 -10.18
CA GLU A 67 -6.02 22.97 -9.12
C GLU A 67 -5.81 21.94 -8.01
N LEU A 68 -6.84 21.17 -7.67
CA LEU A 68 -6.76 20.11 -6.68
C LEU A 68 -5.77 19.01 -7.10
N LEU A 69 -5.87 18.59 -8.36
CA LEU A 69 -4.96 17.59 -8.94
C LEU A 69 -3.54 18.14 -9.09
N GLN A 70 -3.40 19.38 -9.56
CA GLN A 70 -2.11 20.00 -9.78
C GLN A 70 -1.32 20.16 -8.48
N LYS A 71 -1.95 20.65 -7.40
CA LYS A 71 -1.30 20.80 -6.10
C LYS A 71 -0.88 19.44 -5.52
N GLY A 72 -1.77 18.45 -5.53
CA GLY A 72 -1.44 17.12 -5.06
C GLY A 72 -0.30 16.48 -5.85
N LEU A 73 -0.34 16.59 -7.19
CA LEU A 73 0.73 16.04 -8.03
C LEU A 73 2.07 16.76 -7.80
N SER A 74 2.06 18.08 -7.63
CA SER A 74 3.29 18.84 -7.34
C SER A 74 3.96 18.37 -6.06
N VAL A 75 3.19 18.27 -4.96
CA VAL A 75 3.72 17.81 -3.67
C VAL A 75 4.14 16.35 -3.73
N PHE A 76 3.34 15.49 -4.40
CA PHE A 76 3.69 14.09 -4.60
C PHE A 76 5.06 13.93 -5.30
N MET A 77 5.30 14.69 -6.36
CA MET A 77 6.57 14.65 -7.11
C MET A 77 7.73 15.24 -6.34
N GLU A 78 7.50 16.24 -5.49
CA GLU A 78 8.50 16.82 -4.59
C GLU A 78 8.94 15.81 -3.51
N MET A 79 7.99 15.06 -2.94
CA MET A 79 8.26 14.07 -1.92
C MET A 79 8.90 12.80 -2.48
N PHE A 80 8.51 12.38 -3.69
CA PHE A 80 8.94 11.10 -4.27
C PHE A 80 10.48 11.01 -4.38
N PRO A 81 11.12 9.90 -3.97
CA PRO A 81 10.55 8.62 -3.52
C PRO A 81 10.42 8.47 -2.00
N ASN A 82 10.50 9.54 -1.22
CA ASN A 82 10.46 9.50 0.24
C ASN A 82 9.02 9.48 0.76
N GLU A 83 8.73 8.67 1.78
CA GLU A 83 7.40 8.61 2.39
C GLU A 83 7.05 9.89 3.16
N THR A 84 8.01 10.40 3.94
CA THR A 84 7.90 11.68 4.65
C THR A 84 9.23 12.43 4.55
N THR A 85 9.33 13.58 5.18
CA THR A 85 10.59 14.33 5.29
C THR A 85 11.69 13.60 6.07
N THR A 86 11.31 12.68 6.95
CA THR A 86 12.24 11.92 7.82
C THR A 86 12.24 10.42 7.55
N ARG A 87 11.23 9.90 6.86
CA ARG A 87 11.08 8.48 6.52
C ARG A 87 11.21 8.30 5.02
N GLN A 88 12.27 7.65 4.58
CA GLN A 88 12.53 7.41 3.16
C GLN A 88 11.75 6.20 2.64
N TYR A 89 11.80 5.08 3.33
CA TYR A 89 11.23 3.81 2.91
C TYR A 89 10.04 3.46 3.80
N ASP A 90 8.94 3.04 3.17
CA ASP A 90 7.75 2.58 3.88
C ASP A 90 6.99 1.54 3.04
N LEU A 91 6.55 0.46 3.68
CA LEU A 91 5.79 -0.60 3.02
C LEU A 91 4.51 -0.08 2.36
N ALA A 92 3.90 0.99 2.91
CA ALA A 92 2.71 1.64 2.34
C ALA A 92 2.96 2.20 0.92
N GLN A 93 4.21 2.45 0.53
CA GLN A 93 4.54 2.90 -0.84
C GLN A 93 4.18 1.84 -1.91
N LEU A 94 4.07 0.56 -1.55
CA LEU A 94 3.59 -0.48 -2.47
C LEU A 94 2.14 -0.25 -2.90
N PHE A 95 1.32 0.42 -2.08
CA PHE A 95 -0.07 0.75 -2.44
C PHE A 95 -0.15 1.65 -3.68
N LEU A 96 0.87 2.48 -3.92
CA LEU A 96 0.97 3.33 -5.11
C LEU A 96 1.14 2.53 -6.40
N ILE A 97 1.70 1.31 -6.29
CA ILE A 97 1.84 0.37 -7.40
C ILE A 97 0.58 -0.48 -7.54
N TYR A 98 0.19 -1.15 -6.46
CA TYR A 98 -1.00 -1.98 -6.38
C TYR A 98 -1.74 -1.70 -5.06
N PRO A 99 -3.06 -1.43 -5.09
CA PRO A 99 -3.96 -1.47 -6.26
C PRO A 99 -4.06 -0.15 -7.03
N MET A 100 -3.38 0.93 -6.61
CA MET A 100 -3.62 2.28 -7.14
C MET A 100 -3.12 2.50 -8.58
N ASN A 101 -2.08 1.77 -9.00
CA ASN A 101 -1.45 1.89 -10.32
C ASN A 101 -1.16 3.35 -10.72
N LEU A 102 -0.66 4.14 -9.78
CA LEU A 102 -0.37 5.57 -9.96
C LEU A 102 1.00 5.80 -10.61
N LEU A 103 1.98 4.93 -10.34
CA LEU A 103 3.37 5.12 -10.68
C LEU A 103 3.70 4.71 -12.12
N THR A 104 4.63 5.43 -12.75
CA THR A 104 5.26 5.03 -14.02
C THR A 104 6.16 3.79 -13.82
N GLY A 105 6.55 3.12 -14.92
CA GLY A 105 7.43 1.94 -14.84
C GLY A 105 8.74 2.20 -14.08
N THR A 106 9.39 3.33 -14.35
CA THR A 106 10.64 3.73 -13.64
C THR A 106 10.38 3.98 -12.15
N GLN A 107 9.30 4.66 -11.82
CA GLN A 107 8.94 4.93 -10.41
C GLN A 107 8.61 3.63 -9.66
N LYS A 108 7.88 2.69 -10.29
CA LYS A 108 7.61 1.37 -9.72
C LYS A 108 8.92 0.64 -9.37
N GLN A 109 9.89 0.67 -10.30
CA GLN A 109 11.18 0.01 -10.08
C GLN A 109 11.96 0.66 -8.92
N ILE A 110 11.93 1.98 -8.78
CA ILE A 110 12.56 2.68 -7.65
C ILE A 110 11.97 2.22 -6.33
N ILE A 111 10.63 2.21 -6.20
CA ILE A 111 9.96 1.77 -4.97
C ILE A 111 10.25 0.30 -4.67
N LEU A 112 10.14 -0.60 -5.66
CA LEU A 112 10.44 -2.02 -5.46
C LEU A 112 11.87 -2.25 -4.98
N ASN A 113 12.85 -1.61 -5.62
CA ASN A 113 14.24 -1.72 -5.20
C ASN A 113 14.46 -1.20 -3.77
N ASN A 114 13.80 -0.10 -3.42
CA ASN A 114 13.89 0.48 -2.07
C ASN A 114 13.31 -0.48 -1.02
N ILE A 115 12.13 -1.04 -1.26
CA ILE A 115 11.48 -1.97 -0.36
C ILE A 115 12.31 -3.25 -0.20
N GLU A 116 12.69 -3.88 -1.32
CA GLU A 116 13.43 -5.14 -1.27
C GLU A 116 14.82 -4.99 -0.64
N LYS A 117 15.50 -3.88 -0.88
CA LYS A 117 16.84 -3.65 -0.33
C LYS A 117 16.81 -3.30 1.17
N ASN A 118 15.81 -2.55 1.63
CA ASN A 118 15.84 -1.94 2.96
C ASN A 118 14.84 -2.56 3.93
N LEU A 119 13.66 -3.01 3.46
CA LEU A 119 12.58 -3.45 4.31
C LEU A 119 12.28 -4.96 4.24
N LEU A 120 12.76 -5.66 3.21
CA LEU A 120 12.55 -7.10 3.07
C LEU A 120 13.29 -7.86 4.18
N ARG A 121 12.61 -8.85 4.79
CA ARG A 121 13.14 -9.74 5.82
C ARG A 121 12.83 -11.19 5.46
N GLU A 122 13.25 -12.13 6.33
CA GLU A 122 13.09 -13.56 6.08
C GLU A 122 11.62 -13.99 6.00
N ASN A 123 10.76 -13.50 6.88
CA ASN A 123 9.37 -13.96 7.03
C ASN A 123 8.33 -12.92 6.59
N GLY A 124 8.75 -11.75 6.15
CA GLY A 124 7.88 -10.66 5.74
C GLY A 124 8.62 -9.41 5.29
N VAL A 125 7.92 -8.31 5.32
CA VAL A 125 8.46 -6.97 5.04
C VAL A 125 8.16 -6.10 6.24
N ILE A 126 9.17 -5.43 6.81
CA ILE A 126 8.94 -4.46 7.89
C ILE A 126 8.20 -3.23 7.34
N ARG A 127 7.39 -2.56 8.17
CA ARG A 127 6.66 -1.37 7.72
C ARG A 127 7.61 -0.25 7.33
N TYR A 128 8.58 0.04 8.19
CA TYR A 128 9.66 1.01 7.98
C TYR A 128 10.78 0.76 9.00
N LEU A 129 11.94 1.40 8.80
CA LEU A 129 13.06 1.30 9.73
C LEU A 129 12.73 1.99 11.05
N ASP A 130 13.15 1.39 12.16
CA ASP A 130 12.89 1.85 13.53
C ASP A 130 11.39 1.81 13.93
N ASP A 131 10.59 0.97 13.26
CA ASP A 131 9.21 0.72 13.66
C ASP A 131 9.14 0.14 15.07
N ILE A 132 8.37 0.79 15.95
CA ILE A 132 8.24 0.39 17.35
C ILE A 132 7.13 -0.65 17.60
N TYR A 133 6.24 -0.86 16.62
CA TYR A 133 5.09 -1.75 16.79
C TYR A 133 5.54 -3.22 16.74
N TYR A 134 5.31 -3.96 17.83
CA TYR A 134 5.81 -5.31 18.02
C TYR A 134 7.34 -5.46 17.80
N ASN A 135 8.09 -4.41 18.08
CA ASN A 135 9.55 -4.44 18.01
C ASN A 135 10.13 -5.19 19.20
N VAL A 136 10.32 -6.50 19.00
CA VAL A 136 10.93 -7.41 19.99
C VAL A 136 12.20 -7.98 19.35
N ASN A 137 13.35 -7.47 19.73
CA ASN A 137 14.66 -7.78 19.13
C ASN A 137 14.79 -7.39 17.65
N GLY A 138 14.03 -6.39 17.20
CA GLY A 138 14.00 -5.86 15.85
C GLY A 138 12.57 -5.65 15.35
N GLU A 139 12.43 -4.99 14.20
CA GLU A 139 11.14 -4.65 13.62
C GLU A 139 10.35 -5.90 13.21
N ALA A 140 9.05 -5.87 13.45
CA ALA A 140 8.13 -6.94 13.08
C ALA A 140 8.05 -7.14 11.54
N GLU A 141 7.98 -8.39 11.11
CA GLU A 141 7.99 -8.81 9.71
C GLU A 141 6.56 -9.09 9.23
N TRP A 142 5.99 -8.19 8.44
CA TRP A 142 4.57 -8.23 8.04
C TRP A 142 4.36 -9.17 6.86
N SER A 143 3.53 -10.19 7.05
CA SER A 143 3.29 -11.26 6.08
C SER A 143 2.66 -10.76 4.77
N PHE A 144 1.73 -9.79 4.83
CA PHE A 144 1.07 -9.25 3.65
C PHE A 144 2.02 -8.49 2.71
N GLY A 145 3.19 -8.05 3.19
CA GLY A 145 4.21 -7.45 2.34
C GLY A 145 4.67 -8.38 1.22
N PHE A 146 4.82 -9.67 1.50
CA PHE A 146 5.12 -10.66 0.46
C PHE A 146 3.97 -10.80 -0.55
N ALA A 147 2.72 -10.76 -0.10
CA ALA A 147 1.58 -10.85 -1.01
C ALA A 147 1.51 -9.64 -1.95
N TYR A 148 1.75 -8.41 -1.45
CA TYR A 148 1.86 -7.23 -2.30
C TYR A 148 2.98 -7.38 -3.33
N LEU A 149 4.19 -7.75 -2.92
CA LEU A 149 5.31 -7.96 -3.82
C LEU A 149 4.97 -9.02 -4.88
N GLY A 150 4.40 -10.15 -4.48
CA GLY A 150 3.98 -11.21 -5.39
C GLY A 150 2.97 -10.75 -6.44
N ILE A 151 1.91 -10.03 -6.03
CA ILE A 151 0.90 -9.49 -6.95
C ILE A 151 1.53 -8.48 -7.92
N ILE A 152 2.39 -7.59 -7.41
CA ILE A 152 3.05 -6.59 -8.22
C ILE A 152 3.97 -7.24 -9.26
N TYR A 153 4.79 -8.21 -8.88
CA TYR A 153 5.67 -8.92 -9.83
C TYR A 153 4.87 -9.72 -10.87
N TYR A 154 3.75 -10.33 -10.47
CA TYR A 154 2.84 -10.94 -11.44
C TYR A 154 2.36 -9.93 -12.48
N GLN A 155 1.92 -8.73 -12.06
CA GLN A 155 1.46 -7.68 -12.97
C GLN A 155 2.58 -7.12 -13.86
N LEU A 156 3.83 -7.18 -13.41
CA LEU A 156 5.02 -6.81 -14.19
C LEU A 156 5.48 -7.93 -15.15
N GLY A 157 4.83 -9.10 -15.14
CA GLY A 157 5.14 -10.25 -15.98
C GLY A 157 6.19 -11.20 -15.40
N ASP A 158 6.72 -10.95 -14.22
CA ASP A 158 7.67 -11.81 -13.52
C ASP A 158 6.92 -12.84 -12.65
N ARG A 159 6.42 -13.89 -13.31
CA ARG A 159 5.67 -14.98 -12.65
C ARG A 159 6.55 -15.80 -11.71
N GLU A 160 7.84 -15.94 -12.00
CA GLU A 160 8.77 -16.70 -11.18
C GLU A 160 8.94 -16.01 -9.80
N LYS A 161 9.18 -14.70 -9.80
CA LYS A 161 9.31 -13.92 -8.57
C LYS A 161 7.98 -13.81 -7.83
N ALA A 162 6.86 -13.73 -8.52
CA ALA A 162 5.53 -13.78 -7.90
C ALA A 162 5.30 -15.11 -7.18
N ALA A 163 5.64 -16.24 -7.82
CA ALA A 163 5.54 -17.57 -7.21
C ALA A 163 6.50 -17.73 -6.02
N TYR A 164 7.70 -17.17 -6.10
CA TYR A 164 8.65 -17.15 -4.99
C TYR A 164 8.04 -16.53 -3.72
N TYR A 165 7.43 -15.34 -3.82
CA TYR A 165 6.79 -14.70 -2.67
C TYR A 165 5.57 -15.48 -2.16
N TYR A 166 4.77 -16.06 -3.05
CA TYR A 166 3.67 -16.95 -2.66
C TYR A 166 4.17 -18.13 -1.83
N HIS A 167 5.21 -18.82 -2.31
CA HIS A 167 5.78 -19.97 -1.59
C HIS A 167 6.36 -19.56 -0.22
N LYS A 168 6.96 -18.38 -0.11
CA LYS A 168 7.42 -17.84 1.18
C LYS A 168 6.26 -17.70 2.18
N ILE A 169 5.12 -17.15 1.75
CA ILE A 169 3.94 -17.01 2.61
C ILE A 169 3.45 -18.39 3.08
N ILE A 170 3.28 -19.33 2.16
CA ILE A 170 2.73 -20.65 2.48
C ILE A 170 3.68 -21.46 3.36
N ALA A 171 4.99 -21.42 3.09
CA ALA A 171 5.99 -22.12 3.89
C ALA A 171 6.07 -21.63 5.34
N ASN A 172 5.81 -20.34 5.56
CA ASN A 172 5.86 -19.73 6.89
C ASN A 172 4.49 -19.82 7.62
N SER A 173 3.39 -20.13 6.91
CA SER A 173 2.07 -20.27 7.52
C SER A 173 1.87 -21.66 8.13
N LYS A 174 1.17 -21.73 9.27
CA LYS A 174 0.74 -22.99 9.86
C LYS A 174 -0.73 -23.24 9.52
N ASP A 175 -1.01 -24.38 8.91
CA ASP A 175 -2.39 -24.76 8.54
C ASP A 175 -3.12 -23.67 7.72
N TYR A 176 -2.39 -22.99 6.84
CA TYR A 176 -2.86 -21.83 6.04
C TYR A 176 -3.36 -20.64 6.88
N ASN A 177 -3.06 -20.61 8.18
CA ASN A 177 -3.31 -19.45 9.01
C ASN A 177 -2.19 -18.40 8.77
N ILE A 178 -2.48 -17.39 7.96
CA ILE A 178 -1.52 -16.35 7.61
C ILE A 178 -1.63 -15.24 8.67
N PRO A 179 -0.58 -14.99 9.45
CA PRO A 179 -0.62 -14.02 10.54
C PRO A 179 -0.57 -12.58 10.02
N GLU A 180 -0.80 -11.64 10.92
CA GLU A 180 -0.50 -10.24 10.70
C GLU A 180 1.00 -10.06 10.46
N LEU A 181 1.81 -10.54 11.40
CA LEU A 181 3.26 -10.40 11.40
C LEU A 181 3.95 -11.56 12.11
N TYR A 182 5.24 -11.66 11.89
CA TYR A 182 6.17 -12.48 12.67
C TYR A 182 7.07 -11.58 13.52
N TYR A 183 7.46 -12.03 14.70
CA TYR A 183 8.50 -11.37 15.48
C TYR A 183 9.85 -11.46 14.75
N SER A 184 10.62 -10.37 14.79
CA SER A 184 11.86 -10.21 14.04
C SER A 184 12.77 -11.44 14.12
N GLY A 185 13.19 -11.94 12.95
CA GLY A 185 14.10 -13.09 12.83
C GLY A 185 13.54 -14.42 13.34
N THR A 186 12.22 -14.54 13.54
CA THR A 186 11.58 -15.77 14.02
C THR A 186 10.39 -16.19 13.17
N ASN A 187 9.99 -17.45 13.24
CA ASN A 187 8.73 -17.97 12.68
C ASN A 187 7.57 -17.93 13.71
N THR A 188 7.70 -17.13 14.76
CA THR A 188 6.67 -16.98 15.78
C THR A 188 5.72 -15.85 15.36
N PRO A 189 4.44 -16.14 15.06
CA PRO A 189 3.46 -15.13 14.74
C PRO A 189 2.98 -14.40 15.99
N ASN A 190 2.40 -13.20 15.79
CA ASN A 190 1.66 -12.53 16.86
C ASN A 190 0.25 -13.13 17.06
N ASP A 191 -0.47 -12.66 18.08
CA ASP A 191 -1.81 -13.17 18.41
C ASP A 191 -2.88 -12.83 17.36
N ASN A 192 -2.63 -11.87 16.46
CA ASN A 192 -3.52 -11.51 15.34
C ASN A 192 -3.35 -12.51 14.18
N THR A 193 -3.65 -13.78 14.43
CA THR A 193 -3.54 -14.88 13.48
C THR A 193 -4.84 -15.67 13.42
N PRO A 194 -5.47 -15.85 12.23
CA PRO A 194 -5.10 -15.25 10.94
C PRO A 194 -5.53 -13.79 10.80
N LEU A 195 -4.78 -13.00 10.01
CA LEU A 195 -5.21 -11.67 9.62
C LEU A 195 -5.98 -11.69 8.30
N GLY A 196 -7.20 -11.12 8.29
CA GLY A 196 -8.04 -11.06 7.09
C GLY A 196 -7.38 -10.36 5.90
N TRP A 197 -6.61 -9.30 6.14
CA TRP A 197 -5.88 -8.58 5.09
C TRP A 197 -4.80 -9.46 4.44
N SER A 198 -3.94 -10.09 5.24
CA SER A 198 -2.90 -11.01 4.75
C SER A 198 -3.50 -12.17 3.97
N LEU A 199 -4.59 -12.74 4.48
CA LEU A 199 -5.29 -13.86 3.84
C LEU A 199 -5.90 -13.44 2.49
N ALA A 200 -6.60 -12.32 2.43
CA ALA A 200 -7.25 -11.86 1.20
C ALA A 200 -6.24 -11.62 0.07
N LEU A 201 -5.11 -10.94 0.35
CA LEU A 201 -4.06 -10.72 -0.64
C LEU A 201 -3.38 -12.03 -1.07
N THR A 202 -3.21 -12.97 -0.15
CA THR A 202 -2.62 -14.28 -0.49
C THR A 202 -3.55 -15.10 -1.39
N ILE A 203 -4.86 -15.06 -1.14
CA ILE A 203 -5.87 -15.71 -2.01
C ILE A 203 -5.83 -15.06 -3.40
N GLU A 204 -5.75 -13.75 -3.50
CA GLU A 204 -5.63 -13.05 -4.78
C GLU A 204 -4.36 -13.48 -5.53
N LEU A 205 -3.21 -13.50 -4.87
CA LEU A 205 -1.95 -13.94 -5.47
C LEU A 205 -2.04 -15.40 -5.96
N ALA A 206 -2.61 -16.31 -5.15
CA ALA A 206 -2.84 -17.69 -5.54
C ALA A 206 -3.72 -17.79 -6.80
N TYR A 207 -4.81 -17.02 -6.86
CA TYR A 207 -5.71 -16.98 -8.01
C TYR A 207 -5.00 -16.48 -9.28
N LEU A 208 -4.17 -15.43 -9.15
CA LEU A 208 -3.38 -14.90 -10.27
C LEU A 208 -2.38 -15.92 -10.80
N LEU A 209 -1.68 -16.63 -9.93
CA LEU A 209 -0.68 -17.65 -10.33
C LEU A 209 -1.30 -18.87 -11.02
N ASN A 210 -2.58 -19.16 -10.77
CA ASN A 210 -3.31 -20.29 -11.38
C ASN A 210 -4.04 -19.92 -12.69
N LYS A 211 -3.89 -18.67 -13.18
CA LYS A 211 -4.34 -18.25 -14.52
C LYS A 211 -3.27 -18.52 -15.56
#